data_817b5b00f05349fe4704b71522134696
#
_entry.id   817b5b00f05349fe4704b71522134696
#
_cell.length_a   1.000
_cell.length_b   1.000
_cell.length_c   1.000
_cell.angle_alpha   90.00
_cell.angle_beta   90.00
_cell.angle_gamma   90.00
#
_symmetry.space_group_name_H-M   'P 1'
#
loop_
_entity.id
_entity.type
_entity.pdbx_description
1 polymer ?
#
loop_
_entity_poly.entity_id
_entity_poly.type
_entity_poly.pdbx_seq_one_letter_code
_entity_poly.pdbx_strand_id
1 'polypeptide(L)'
;MFIWDPRSKKCGERRKSLVQNIDMAPTILRYFGIEPPKDMQGFDLERTIRDDTPVREAALFGIHGGHVNVTDGRYVYMRGWVEGGEACHYNYTLTPMHIHTRFSVEELGQAEYVDGFSFTKGLKVLKVPGTGRGSSPQTRETFLFDLENDYGQMDPVQDSEVEERMIHYMLQLMQENDAPEPIFVSEGCCRN
;
A
#
# COMPACT_ATOMS: atom_id res chain seq x y z
N MET A 1 -9.80 -2.51 -12.29
CA MET A 1 -10.81 -3.39 -11.66
C MET A 1 -12.09 -3.37 -12.49
N PHE A 2 -12.80 -4.49 -12.65
CA PHE A 2 -14.11 -4.55 -13.29
C PHE A 2 -15.12 -5.09 -12.28
N ILE A 3 -16.20 -4.35 -12.05
CA ILE A 3 -17.25 -4.71 -11.12
C ILE A 3 -18.59 -4.60 -11.83
N TRP A 4 -19.43 -5.61 -11.65
CA TRP A 4 -20.83 -5.57 -12.04
C TRP A 4 -21.71 -5.73 -10.80
N ASP A 5 -22.52 -4.71 -10.50
CA ASP A 5 -23.49 -4.74 -9.43
C ASP A 5 -24.88 -4.50 -10.01
N PRO A 6 -25.75 -5.51 -9.98
CA PRO A 6 -27.10 -5.42 -10.56
C PRO A 6 -27.97 -4.36 -9.89
N ARG A 7 -27.68 -3.94 -8.66
CA ARG A 7 -28.42 -2.91 -7.92
C ARG A 7 -28.17 -1.52 -8.50
N SER A 8 -26.96 -1.25 -9.01
CA SER A 8 -26.57 0.07 -9.53
C SER A 8 -27.24 0.43 -10.86
N LYS A 9 -27.70 -0.56 -11.63
CA LYS A 9 -28.25 -0.43 -13.01
C LYS A 9 -27.28 0.29 -13.97
N LYS A 10 -25.97 0.33 -13.65
CA LYS A 10 -24.92 0.95 -14.46
C LYS A 10 -24.16 -0.12 -15.23
N CYS A 11 -23.94 0.13 -16.52
CA CYS A 11 -23.25 -0.79 -17.42
C CYS A 11 -22.28 -0.02 -18.31
N GLY A 12 -21.06 -0.55 -18.50
CA GLY A 12 -20.07 0.00 -19.43
C GLY A 12 -19.53 1.38 -19.07
N GLU A 13 -19.75 1.84 -17.85
CA GLU A 13 -19.22 3.13 -17.37
C GLU A 13 -17.84 2.98 -16.74
N ARG A 14 -17.01 3.99 -16.89
CA ARG A 14 -15.71 4.09 -16.19
C ARG A 14 -15.86 5.01 -14.99
N ARG A 15 -15.23 4.61 -13.88
CA ARG A 15 -15.08 5.41 -12.67
C ARG A 15 -13.65 5.94 -12.58
N LYS A 16 -13.51 7.16 -12.07
CA LYS A 16 -12.19 7.80 -11.87
C LYS A 16 -11.70 7.70 -10.43
N SER A 17 -12.60 7.45 -9.48
CA SER A 17 -12.28 7.32 -8.06
C SER A 17 -11.27 6.22 -7.81
N LEU A 18 -10.31 6.48 -6.92
CA LEU A 18 -9.32 5.50 -6.49
C LEU A 18 -9.96 4.36 -5.72
N VAL A 19 -9.63 3.13 -6.11
CA VAL A 19 -10.07 1.90 -5.46
C VAL A 19 -8.88 0.94 -5.28
N GLN A 20 -8.93 0.11 -4.25
CA GLN A 20 -7.91 -0.89 -3.95
C GLN A 20 -8.52 -2.28 -3.82
N ASN A 21 -7.72 -3.33 -3.95
CA ASN A 21 -8.22 -4.71 -3.82
C ASN A 21 -8.78 -5.00 -2.42
N ILE A 22 -8.30 -4.32 -1.37
CA ILE A 22 -8.82 -4.45 -0.01
C ILE A 22 -10.28 -4.01 0.12
N ASP A 23 -10.80 -3.20 -0.82
CA ASP A 23 -12.18 -2.71 -0.83
C ASP A 23 -13.18 -3.80 -1.27
N MET A 24 -12.70 -4.86 -1.90
CA MET A 24 -13.57 -5.93 -2.40
C MET A 24 -14.28 -6.67 -1.27
N ALA A 25 -13.57 -6.98 -0.19
CA ALA A 25 -14.14 -7.73 0.92
C ALA A 25 -15.27 -6.97 1.63
N PRO A 26 -15.10 -5.71 2.09
CA PRO A 26 -16.19 -4.96 2.69
C PRO A 26 -17.34 -4.70 1.71
N THR A 27 -17.06 -4.48 0.43
CA THR A 27 -18.09 -4.31 -0.60
C THR A 27 -18.97 -5.56 -0.75
N ILE A 28 -18.35 -6.75 -0.77
CA ILE A 28 -19.07 -8.02 -0.86
C ILE A 28 -19.89 -8.27 0.41
N LEU A 29 -19.35 -8.04 1.59
CA LEU A 29 -20.06 -8.19 2.85
C LEU A 29 -21.30 -7.28 2.88
N ARG A 30 -21.16 -6.02 2.53
CA ARG A 30 -22.26 -5.05 2.46
C ARG A 30 -23.30 -5.45 1.41
N TYR A 31 -22.86 -6.00 0.28
CA TYR A 31 -23.79 -6.53 -0.74
C TYR A 31 -24.72 -7.59 -0.16
N PHE A 32 -24.24 -8.45 0.73
CA PHE A 32 -25.04 -9.46 1.42
C PHE A 32 -25.69 -8.98 2.74
N GLY A 33 -25.63 -7.69 3.03
CA GLY A 33 -26.21 -7.11 4.25
C GLY A 33 -25.41 -7.45 5.53
N ILE A 34 -24.15 -7.86 5.39
CA ILE A 34 -23.26 -8.19 6.51
C ILE A 34 -22.41 -6.96 6.83
N GLU A 35 -22.37 -6.59 8.13
CA GLU A 35 -21.50 -5.52 8.61
C GLU A 35 -20.02 -5.94 8.56
N PRO A 36 -19.14 -5.20 7.87
CA PRO A 36 -17.71 -5.50 7.88
C PRO A 36 -17.13 -5.41 9.31
N PRO A 37 -16.23 -6.34 9.69
CA PRO A 37 -15.56 -6.26 10.99
C PRO A 37 -14.68 -5.01 11.09
N LYS A 38 -14.47 -4.51 12.31
CA LYS A 38 -13.76 -3.24 12.59
C LYS A 38 -12.29 -3.24 12.16
N ASP A 39 -11.67 -4.40 12.07
CA ASP A 39 -10.29 -4.60 11.64
C ASP A 39 -10.12 -4.67 10.12
N MET A 40 -11.21 -4.52 9.36
CA MET A 40 -11.20 -4.47 7.91
C MET A 40 -10.99 -3.03 7.45
N GLN A 41 -9.83 -2.75 6.83
CA GLN A 41 -9.39 -1.40 6.46
C GLN A 41 -9.89 -0.91 5.08
N GLY A 42 -10.50 -1.80 4.28
CA GLY A 42 -11.08 -1.42 2.99
C GLY A 42 -12.42 -0.69 3.13
N PHE A 43 -12.85 -0.05 2.05
CA PHE A 43 -14.10 0.70 1.96
C PHE A 43 -15.14 -0.03 1.12
N ASP A 44 -16.42 0.15 1.47
CA ASP A 44 -17.53 -0.28 0.62
C ASP A 44 -17.60 0.62 -0.62
N LEU A 45 -17.57 -0.01 -1.79
CA LEU A 45 -17.57 0.68 -3.09
C LEU A 45 -18.97 0.91 -3.67
N GLU A 46 -20.06 0.64 -2.96
CA GLU A 46 -21.42 0.80 -3.50
C GLU A 46 -21.65 2.19 -4.11
N ARG A 47 -21.26 3.26 -3.39
CA ARG A 47 -21.42 4.64 -3.85
C ARG A 47 -20.50 4.97 -5.03
N THR A 48 -19.27 4.46 -5.00
CA THR A 48 -18.33 4.62 -6.13
C THR A 48 -18.88 3.92 -7.38
N ILE A 49 -19.42 2.71 -7.26
CA ILE A 49 -20.05 1.98 -8.36
C ILE A 49 -21.24 2.74 -8.93
N ARG A 50 -22.07 3.31 -8.07
CA ARG A 50 -23.31 3.99 -8.46
C ARG A 50 -23.09 5.35 -9.12
N ASP A 51 -22.27 6.20 -8.52
CA ASP A 51 -22.17 7.62 -8.87
C ASP A 51 -20.75 8.22 -8.84
N ASP A 52 -19.71 7.36 -8.80
CA ASP A 52 -18.29 7.73 -8.73
C ASP A 52 -17.92 8.56 -7.47
N THR A 53 -18.66 8.40 -6.37
CA THR A 53 -18.28 9.02 -5.09
C THR A 53 -16.93 8.47 -4.62
N PRO A 54 -15.92 9.32 -4.38
CA PRO A 54 -14.61 8.87 -3.91
C PRO A 54 -14.69 8.28 -2.50
N VAL A 55 -13.91 7.24 -2.24
CA VAL A 55 -13.73 6.64 -0.91
C VAL A 55 -12.38 6.99 -0.30
N ARG A 56 -11.45 7.53 -1.09
CA ARG A 56 -10.13 8.01 -0.65
C ARG A 56 -9.60 9.08 -1.58
N GLU A 57 -8.71 9.92 -1.05
CA GLU A 57 -8.01 10.97 -1.82
C GLU A 57 -6.70 10.45 -2.41
N ALA A 58 -6.03 9.53 -1.72
CA ALA A 58 -4.79 8.93 -2.18
C ALA A 58 -4.73 7.44 -1.81
N ALA A 59 -3.82 6.69 -2.45
CA ALA A 59 -3.63 5.27 -2.21
C ALA A 59 -2.15 4.89 -2.27
N LEU A 60 -1.70 4.08 -1.28
CA LEU A 60 -0.39 3.44 -1.29
C LEU A 60 -0.42 2.17 -2.13
N PHE A 61 0.67 1.90 -2.83
CA PHE A 61 0.88 0.63 -3.50
C PHE A 61 2.38 0.34 -3.65
N GLY A 62 2.72 -0.88 -3.98
CA GLY A 62 4.12 -1.28 -4.17
C GLY A 62 4.33 -2.77 -4.02
N ILE A 63 5.59 -3.16 -3.99
CA ILE A 63 6.04 -4.54 -3.73
C ILE A 63 7.07 -4.51 -2.61
N HIS A 64 7.15 -5.59 -1.85
CA HIS A 64 8.14 -5.73 -0.78
C HIS A 64 9.57 -5.62 -1.33
N GLY A 65 10.35 -4.70 -0.75
CA GLY A 65 11.72 -4.39 -1.19
C GLY A 65 11.82 -3.55 -2.46
N GLY A 66 10.71 -3.05 -2.99
CA GLY A 66 10.66 -2.05 -4.06
C GLY A 66 10.37 -0.65 -3.54
N HIS A 67 10.03 0.27 -4.41
CA HIS A 67 9.56 1.61 -4.03
C HIS A 67 8.31 1.54 -3.16
N VAL A 68 8.19 2.48 -2.24
CA VAL A 68 6.89 2.86 -1.68
C VAL A 68 6.28 3.89 -2.62
N ASN A 69 5.09 3.58 -3.12
CA ASN A 69 4.42 4.43 -4.10
C ASN A 69 3.12 4.98 -3.52
N VAL A 70 2.79 6.21 -3.92
CA VAL A 70 1.51 6.84 -3.62
C VAL A 70 0.93 7.46 -4.88
N THR A 71 -0.40 7.44 -5.01
CA THR A 71 -1.11 8.11 -6.09
C THR A 71 -2.34 8.84 -5.55
N ASP A 72 -2.64 10.00 -6.13
CA ASP A 72 -3.90 10.76 -5.96
C ASP A 72 -4.86 10.56 -7.14
N GLY A 73 -4.51 9.64 -8.07
CA GLY A 73 -5.27 9.36 -9.28
C GLY A 73 -4.79 10.14 -10.51
N ARG A 74 -4.13 11.27 -10.33
CA ARG A 74 -3.43 12.00 -11.39
C ARG A 74 -1.92 11.79 -11.32
N TYR A 75 -1.34 11.97 -10.15
CA TYR A 75 0.10 11.82 -9.97
C TYR A 75 0.43 10.46 -9.35
N VAL A 76 1.59 9.93 -9.74
CA VAL A 76 2.23 8.77 -9.10
C VAL A 76 3.59 9.23 -8.61
N TYR A 77 3.80 9.13 -7.30
CA TYR A 77 5.09 9.37 -6.68
C TYR A 77 5.67 8.05 -6.19
N MET A 78 6.86 7.74 -6.66
CA MET A 78 7.59 6.51 -6.37
C MET A 78 8.84 6.86 -5.55
N ARG A 79 8.80 6.61 -4.25
CA ARG A 79 9.93 6.90 -3.35
C ARG A 79 10.93 5.77 -3.38
N GLY A 80 12.15 6.09 -3.78
CA GLY A 80 13.30 5.18 -3.68
C GLY A 80 13.89 5.17 -2.27
N TRP A 81 14.52 4.07 -1.90
CA TRP A 81 15.16 3.96 -0.61
C TRP A 81 16.52 4.64 -0.57
N VAL A 82 16.86 5.11 0.65
CA VAL A 82 18.16 5.72 0.90
C VAL A 82 19.23 4.64 1.06
N GLU A 83 20.49 5.02 0.89
CA GLU A 83 21.63 4.13 1.08
C GLU A 83 21.62 3.54 2.51
N GLY A 84 21.78 2.21 2.61
CA GLY A 84 21.66 1.50 3.89
C GLY A 84 20.23 1.08 4.26
N GLY A 85 19.22 1.52 3.52
CA GLY A 85 17.81 1.16 3.75
C GLY A 85 17.51 -0.32 3.55
N GLU A 86 18.35 -1.05 2.81
CA GLU A 86 18.22 -2.50 2.58
C GLU A 86 18.16 -3.31 3.89
N ALA A 87 18.87 -2.85 4.92
CA ALA A 87 18.90 -3.52 6.22
C ALA A 87 17.60 -3.37 7.03
N CYS A 88 16.68 -2.52 6.57
CA CYS A 88 15.43 -2.20 7.27
C CYS A 88 14.23 -3.02 6.79
N HIS A 89 14.42 -3.99 5.92
CA HIS A 89 13.34 -4.84 5.41
C HIS A 89 13.08 -6.03 6.33
N TYR A 90 11.84 -6.14 6.76
CA TYR A 90 11.38 -7.25 7.60
C TYR A 90 10.07 -7.81 7.06
N ASN A 91 9.89 -9.13 7.24
CA ASN A 91 8.60 -9.78 7.08
C ASN A 91 7.90 -9.81 8.44
N TYR A 92 6.64 -9.37 8.47
CA TYR A 92 5.77 -9.47 9.65
C TYR A 92 4.68 -10.50 9.36
N THR A 93 4.56 -11.53 10.18
CA THR A 93 3.66 -12.64 9.89
C THR A 93 3.10 -13.28 11.15
N LEU A 94 1.90 -13.84 11.04
CA LEU A 94 1.31 -14.70 12.08
C LEU A 94 1.68 -16.17 11.91
N THR A 95 2.24 -16.54 10.74
CA THR A 95 2.61 -17.92 10.43
C THR A 95 4.09 -18.01 10.08
N PRO A 96 4.84 -19.04 10.58
CA PRO A 96 6.28 -19.16 10.34
C PRO A 96 6.57 -19.70 8.92
N MET A 97 6.07 -19.02 7.90
CA MET A 97 6.25 -19.42 6.51
C MET A 97 6.15 -18.25 5.54
N HIS A 98 6.84 -18.36 4.42
CA HIS A 98 6.58 -17.58 3.22
C HIS A 98 5.28 -18.01 2.53
N ILE A 99 4.86 -17.33 1.47
CA ILE A 99 3.64 -17.70 0.74
C ILE A 99 3.65 -19.15 0.24
N HIS A 100 4.80 -19.64 -0.21
CA HIS A 100 4.93 -20.96 -0.82
C HIS A 100 5.93 -21.90 -0.12
N THR A 101 6.73 -21.39 0.81
CA THR A 101 7.78 -22.17 1.48
C THR A 101 7.80 -21.89 2.98
N ARG A 102 8.38 -22.80 3.76
CA ARG A 102 8.66 -22.57 5.17
C ARG A 102 9.86 -21.64 5.32
N PHE A 103 9.95 -20.93 6.42
CA PHE A 103 11.20 -20.28 6.81
C PHE A 103 12.30 -21.29 7.04
N SER A 104 13.52 -20.91 6.71
CA SER A 104 14.71 -21.69 7.04
C SER A 104 15.00 -21.62 8.56
N VAL A 105 15.89 -22.47 9.02
CA VAL A 105 16.34 -22.45 10.42
C VAL A 105 17.07 -21.14 10.74
N GLU A 106 17.84 -20.63 9.78
CA GLU A 106 18.59 -19.39 9.87
C GLU A 106 17.64 -18.18 9.99
N GLU A 107 16.60 -18.13 9.18
CA GLU A 107 15.56 -17.09 9.26
C GLU A 107 14.84 -17.12 10.61
N LEU A 108 14.45 -18.31 11.06
CA LEU A 108 13.80 -18.47 12.37
C LEU A 108 14.73 -18.16 13.54
N GLY A 109 16.04 -18.41 13.40
CA GLY A 109 17.03 -18.05 14.39
C GLY A 109 17.21 -16.54 14.60
N GLN A 110 16.78 -15.73 13.64
CA GLN A 110 16.80 -14.26 13.69
C GLN A 110 15.41 -13.65 13.94
N ALA A 111 14.41 -14.50 14.12
CA ALA A 111 13.02 -14.06 14.29
C ALA A 111 12.77 -13.53 15.71
N GLU A 112 11.96 -12.48 15.79
CA GLU A 112 11.52 -11.87 17.06
C GLU A 112 10.01 -11.86 17.13
N TYR A 113 9.44 -12.07 18.33
CA TYR A 113 8.04 -11.74 18.59
C TYR A 113 7.93 -10.27 18.98
N VAL A 114 7.21 -9.50 18.16
CA VAL A 114 6.95 -8.08 18.39
C VAL A 114 5.45 -7.83 18.56
N ASP A 115 5.08 -6.67 19.04
CA ASP A 115 3.69 -6.27 19.11
C ASP A 115 3.10 -6.20 17.71
N GLY A 116 1.83 -6.58 17.59
CA GLY A 116 1.14 -6.58 16.31
C GLY A 116 0.66 -5.20 15.89
N PHE A 117 -0.07 -5.16 14.80
CA PHE A 117 -0.65 -3.97 14.19
C PHE A 117 -2.14 -3.84 14.58
N SER A 118 -2.76 -2.70 14.31
CA SER A 118 -4.17 -2.45 14.62
C SER A 118 -5.11 -3.55 14.11
N PHE A 119 -4.79 -4.12 12.95
CA PHE A 119 -5.56 -5.20 12.31
C PHE A 119 -5.21 -6.62 12.79
N THR A 120 -4.22 -6.79 13.65
CA THR A 120 -3.84 -8.13 14.17
C THR A 120 -4.61 -8.54 15.44
N LYS A 121 -5.59 -7.75 15.88
CA LYS A 121 -6.46 -8.05 17.04
C LYS A 121 -5.70 -8.26 18.34
N GLY A 122 -4.59 -7.54 18.55
CA GLY A 122 -3.75 -7.66 19.74
C GLY A 122 -2.83 -8.88 19.75
N LEU A 123 -2.79 -9.66 18.67
CA LEU A 123 -1.85 -10.77 18.55
C LEU A 123 -0.45 -10.25 18.23
N LYS A 124 0.55 -10.80 18.90
CA LYS A 124 1.95 -10.58 18.53
C LYS A 124 2.25 -11.23 17.19
N VAL A 125 3.12 -10.59 16.41
CA VAL A 125 3.58 -11.08 15.12
C VAL A 125 5.04 -11.49 15.18
N LEU A 126 5.41 -12.41 14.31
CA LEU A 126 6.78 -12.80 14.10
C LEU A 126 7.41 -11.80 13.13
N LYS A 127 8.47 -11.10 13.57
CA LYS A 127 9.29 -10.22 12.75
C LYS A 127 10.53 -11.00 12.32
N VAL A 128 10.73 -11.15 11.02
CA VAL A 128 11.83 -11.94 10.43
C VAL A 128 12.56 -11.05 9.43
N PRO A 129 13.91 -11.02 9.42
CA PRO A 129 14.64 -10.30 8.39
C PRO A 129 14.18 -10.71 6.99
N GLY A 130 13.85 -9.74 6.15
CA GLY A 130 13.41 -9.94 4.79
C GLY A 130 14.56 -9.79 3.80
N THR A 131 14.60 -10.64 2.79
CA THR A 131 15.46 -10.40 1.63
C THR A 131 14.69 -9.54 0.65
N GLY A 132 15.15 -8.31 0.41
CA GLY A 132 14.53 -7.40 -0.55
C GLY A 132 14.57 -7.98 -1.97
N ARG A 133 13.52 -8.67 -2.38
CA ARG A 133 13.42 -9.24 -3.74
C ARG A 133 13.25 -8.19 -4.84
N GLY A 134 12.99 -6.94 -4.48
CA GLY A 134 12.80 -5.83 -5.41
C GLY A 134 14.00 -4.90 -5.55
N SER A 135 15.13 -5.21 -4.90
CA SER A 135 16.30 -4.35 -4.94
C SER A 135 17.01 -4.42 -6.29
N SER A 136 16.74 -3.42 -7.11
CA SER A 136 17.57 -3.11 -8.28
C SER A 136 18.18 -1.72 -8.08
N PRO A 137 19.25 -1.33 -8.79
CA PRO A 137 19.76 0.03 -8.73
C PRO A 137 18.67 1.10 -8.96
N GLN A 138 17.68 0.81 -9.78
CA GLN A 138 16.57 1.71 -10.09
C GLN A 138 15.64 1.96 -8.89
N THR A 139 15.59 1.04 -7.91
CA THR A 139 14.78 1.23 -6.69
C THR A 139 15.32 2.28 -5.73
N ARG A 140 16.50 2.83 -6.00
CA ARG A 140 17.08 3.95 -5.24
C ARG A 140 16.69 5.32 -5.79
N GLU A 141 16.21 5.37 -7.03
CA GLU A 141 15.78 6.62 -7.66
C GLU A 141 14.34 6.95 -7.27
N THR A 142 14.06 8.23 -7.10
CA THR A 142 12.71 8.72 -6.79
C THR A 142 12.12 9.32 -8.06
N PHE A 143 10.87 9.02 -8.34
CA PHE A 143 10.17 9.47 -9.55
C PHE A 143 8.82 10.09 -9.22
N LEU A 144 8.45 11.10 -10.00
CA LEU A 144 7.11 11.67 -10.03
C LEU A 144 6.60 11.62 -11.46
N PHE A 145 5.39 11.08 -11.68
CA PHE A 145 4.74 10.98 -12.99
C PHE A 145 3.38 11.66 -12.98
N ASP A 146 3.02 12.36 -14.06
CA ASP A 146 1.68 12.90 -14.30
C ASP A 146 0.92 12.00 -15.28
N LEU A 147 0.01 11.18 -14.76
CA LEU A 147 -0.76 10.21 -15.56
C LEU A 147 -1.73 10.86 -16.55
N GLU A 148 -2.05 12.13 -16.39
CA GLU A 148 -2.89 12.85 -17.36
C GLU A 148 -2.14 13.10 -18.67
N ASN A 149 -0.84 13.37 -18.58
CA ASN A 149 0.02 13.65 -19.72
C ASN A 149 0.87 12.44 -20.16
N ASP A 150 1.22 11.57 -19.22
CA ASP A 150 2.04 10.36 -19.44
C ASP A 150 1.47 9.16 -18.67
N TYR A 151 0.42 8.56 -19.21
CA TYR A 151 -0.18 7.36 -18.62
C TYR A 151 0.79 6.15 -18.59
N GLY A 152 1.77 6.14 -19.50
CA GLY A 152 2.79 5.10 -19.61
C GLY A 152 3.92 5.21 -18.58
N GLN A 153 4.01 6.31 -17.82
CA GLN A 153 5.06 6.58 -16.84
C GLN A 153 6.47 6.44 -17.45
N MET A 154 6.66 7.06 -18.60
CA MET A 154 7.94 7.02 -19.34
C MET A 154 8.81 8.25 -19.07
N ASP A 155 8.20 9.40 -18.79
CA ASP A 155 8.86 10.69 -18.65
C ASP A 155 8.57 11.30 -17.26
N PRO A 156 9.48 11.11 -16.27
CA PRO A 156 9.30 11.69 -14.93
C PRO A 156 9.28 13.23 -14.98
N VAL A 157 8.40 13.82 -14.20
CA VAL A 157 8.29 15.28 -14.08
C VAL A 157 8.98 15.78 -12.81
N GLN A 158 9.36 17.08 -12.79
CA GLN A 158 9.89 17.77 -11.61
C GLN A 158 8.91 18.88 -11.24
N ASP A 159 8.24 18.72 -10.11
CA ASP A 159 7.31 19.69 -9.54
C ASP A 159 7.35 19.59 -8.02
N SER A 160 8.05 20.51 -7.38
CA SER A 160 8.30 20.49 -5.94
C SER A 160 7.02 20.61 -5.12
N GLU A 161 6.02 21.37 -5.58
CA GLU A 161 4.75 21.55 -4.87
C GLU A 161 3.93 20.25 -4.90
N VAL A 162 3.89 19.60 -6.06
CA VAL A 162 3.25 18.29 -6.19
C VAL A 162 3.99 17.24 -5.37
N GLU A 163 5.32 17.22 -5.42
CA GLU A 163 6.13 16.28 -4.66
C GLU A 163 5.89 16.39 -3.15
N GLU A 164 5.90 17.60 -2.59
CA GLU A 164 5.60 17.83 -1.17
C GLU A 164 4.21 17.31 -0.79
N ARG A 165 3.19 17.55 -1.62
CA ARG A 165 1.84 17.05 -1.41
C ARG A 165 1.80 15.51 -1.43
N MET A 166 2.47 14.88 -2.39
CA MET A 166 2.52 13.42 -2.49
C MET A 166 3.27 12.77 -1.32
N ILE A 167 4.36 13.40 -0.86
CA ILE A 167 5.07 12.99 0.36
C ILE A 167 4.14 13.08 1.58
N HIS A 168 3.36 14.16 1.69
CA HIS A 168 2.39 14.30 2.77
C HIS A 168 1.36 13.16 2.77
N TYR A 169 0.75 12.84 1.63
CA TYR A 169 -0.15 11.69 1.49
C TYR A 169 0.53 10.37 1.85
N MET A 170 1.76 10.17 1.38
CA MET A 170 2.52 8.96 1.69
C MET A 170 2.71 8.78 3.19
N LEU A 171 3.21 9.80 3.88
CA LEU A 171 3.47 9.77 5.33
C LEU A 171 2.18 9.56 6.13
N GLN A 172 1.10 10.27 5.77
CA GLN A 172 -0.20 10.10 6.41
C GLN A 172 -0.71 8.66 6.26
N LEU A 173 -0.74 8.14 5.05
CA LEU A 173 -1.23 6.79 4.79
C LEU A 173 -0.36 5.71 5.41
N MET A 174 0.96 5.88 5.45
CA MET A 174 1.87 4.97 6.15
C MET A 174 1.56 4.94 7.66
N GLN A 175 1.29 6.09 8.28
CA GLN A 175 0.92 6.17 9.70
C GLN A 175 -0.44 5.52 9.96
N GLU A 176 -1.44 5.81 9.13
CA GLU A 176 -2.79 5.25 9.25
C GLU A 176 -2.82 3.73 9.10
N ASN A 177 -1.85 3.17 8.38
CA ASN A 177 -1.73 1.73 8.12
C ASN A 177 -0.65 1.04 8.99
N ASP A 178 -0.25 1.66 10.10
CA ASP A 178 0.73 1.11 11.04
C ASP A 178 2.07 0.72 10.38
N ALA A 179 2.53 1.47 9.38
CA ALA A 179 3.81 1.17 8.74
C ALA A 179 4.93 1.14 9.78
N PRO A 180 5.74 0.07 9.84
CA PRO A 180 6.81 -0.05 10.83
C PRO A 180 7.84 1.07 10.70
N GLU A 181 8.38 1.56 11.84
CA GLU A 181 9.40 2.60 11.88
C GLU A 181 10.57 2.40 10.89
N PRO A 182 11.15 1.19 10.75
CA PRO A 182 12.21 0.97 9.78
C PRO A 182 11.89 1.37 8.34
N ILE A 183 10.62 1.32 7.92
CA ILE A 183 10.20 1.74 6.58
C ILE A 183 10.38 3.26 6.42
N PHE A 184 10.05 4.07 7.43
CA PHE A 184 10.25 5.52 7.36
C PHE A 184 11.72 5.90 7.23
N VAL A 185 12.61 5.12 7.86
CA VAL A 185 14.07 5.32 7.76
C VAL A 185 14.57 4.89 6.38
N SER A 186 14.17 3.72 5.89
CA SER A 186 14.62 3.19 4.60
C SER A 186 14.25 4.10 3.43
N GLU A 187 13.10 4.77 3.53
CA GLU A 187 12.61 5.70 2.51
C GLU A 187 13.09 7.15 2.73
N GLY A 188 13.95 7.39 3.72
CA GLY A 188 14.41 8.75 4.05
C GLY A 188 13.30 9.67 4.53
N CYS A 189 12.22 9.10 5.03
CA CYS A 189 11.04 9.81 5.56
C CYS A 189 11.13 10.00 7.09
N CYS A 190 12.35 10.20 7.62
CA CYS A 190 12.51 10.44 9.04
C CYS A 190 11.70 11.66 9.50
N ARG A 191 10.97 11.51 10.61
CA ARG A 191 10.40 12.65 11.33
C ARG A 191 11.56 13.47 11.90
N ASN A 192 11.66 14.74 11.50
CA ASN A 192 12.42 15.75 12.26
C ASN A 192 11.67 16.11 13.55
#